data_4952c400ef81eda447060547eb72bea8
#
_entry.id   4952c400ef81eda447060547eb72bea8
#
_cell.length_a   1.000
_cell.length_b   1.000
_cell.length_c   1.000
_cell.angle_alpha   90.00
_cell.angle_beta   90.00
_cell.angle_gamma   90.00
#
_symmetry.space_group_name_H-M   'P 1'
#
loop_
_entity.id
_entity.type
_entity.pdbx_description
1 polymer ?
#
loop_
_entity_poly.entity_id
_entity_poly.type
_entity_poly.pdbx_seq_one_letter_code
_entity_poly.pdbx_strand_id
1 'polypeptide(L)'
;MKKKTKKGAAKATKQSRAGKKPRWPQKTRDVRTAIVDSTRWNGFPFRDDDIVIVTFGKAGTTWTQQIVGQLVLGAPEGISAAGASPWLDMRPFPLEQVLGALEAQPHRRFIKTHLPIDALVFSPKAKYIYIGRDARDIVWSAYNHQAGFTDKALAMFNDLPDRVGPKVTRPPCDVREYYQHFLEFDDFPGFEFGGLWEHTQGWWNIRHLPNVLFVHFNKLKAGMELEIRRIAHFLEIDVDREQWPRILEQCSFDYMRAAAQKVEMMDEFFQGGGGTFFHKGTNGRWKDVLTPEEIARCDEVAARRLTPDCARWLKTGRLPR
;
A
#
# COMPACT_ATOMS: atom_id res chain seq x y z
N MET A 1 -24.85 -15.64 -76.31
CA MET A 1 -23.49 -15.30 -75.72
C MET A 1 -23.69 -14.69 -74.36
N LYS A 2 -23.41 -15.42 -73.28
CA LYS A 2 -23.54 -14.91 -71.89
C LYS A 2 -22.13 -14.72 -71.32
N LYS A 3 -21.72 -13.46 -71.03
CA LYS A 3 -20.46 -13.14 -70.38
C LYS A 3 -20.56 -13.41 -68.87
N LYS A 4 -19.70 -14.29 -68.34
CA LYS A 4 -19.52 -14.53 -66.92
C LYS A 4 -18.53 -13.49 -66.35
N THR A 5 -18.96 -12.67 -65.42
CA THR A 5 -18.11 -11.78 -64.63
C THR A 5 -17.61 -12.54 -63.43
N LYS A 6 -16.27 -12.67 -63.30
CA LYS A 6 -15.57 -13.19 -62.13
C LYS A 6 -15.50 -12.09 -61.03
N LYS A 7 -16.12 -12.31 -59.87
CA LYS A 7 -15.87 -11.52 -58.67
C LYS A 7 -14.59 -12.02 -58.00
N GLY A 8 -13.59 -11.14 -57.95
CA GLY A 8 -12.37 -11.35 -57.18
C GLY A 8 -12.65 -11.12 -55.68
N ALA A 9 -12.43 -12.12 -54.85
CA ALA A 9 -12.48 -12.02 -53.41
C ALA A 9 -11.15 -11.47 -52.90
N ALA A 10 -11.16 -10.27 -52.33
CA ALA A 10 -10.02 -9.70 -51.65
C ALA A 10 -9.81 -10.40 -50.32
N LYS A 11 -8.68 -11.10 -50.15
CA LYS A 11 -8.22 -11.65 -48.90
C LYS A 11 -7.77 -10.50 -48.00
N ALA A 12 -8.54 -10.17 -46.99
CA ALA A 12 -8.12 -9.29 -45.90
C ALA A 12 -7.07 -10.02 -45.02
N THR A 13 -5.84 -9.60 -45.16
CA THR A 13 -4.71 -10.02 -44.35
C THR A 13 -4.91 -9.44 -42.93
N LYS A 14 -5.30 -10.30 -41.96
CA LYS A 14 -5.24 -9.96 -40.54
C LYS A 14 -3.77 -9.79 -40.12
N GLN A 15 -3.28 -8.55 -40.14
CA GLN A 15 -2.03 -8.20 -39.41
C GLN A 15 -2.27 -8.42 -37.94
N SER A 16 -1.69 -9.47 -37.36
CA SER A 16 -1.58 -9.65 -35.92
C SER A 16 -0.74 -8.48 -35.37
N ARG A 17 -1.37 -7.63 -34.56
CA ARG A 17 -0.64 -6.67 -33.72
C ARG A 17 0.21 -7.49 -32.75
N ALA A 18 1.47 -7.72 -33.10
CA ALA A 18 2.47 -8.20 -32.13
C ALA A 18 2.52 -7.18 -30.99
N GLY A 19 1.99 -7.52 -29.83
CA GLY A 19 1.97 -6.66 -28.66
C GLY A 19 3.40 -6.29 -28.28
N LYS A 20 3.70 -4.99 -28.21
CA LYS A 20 4.98 -4.52 -27.68
C LYS A 20 5.14 -5.12 -26.29
N LYS A 21 6.28 -5.78 -26.02
CA LYS A 21 6.62 -6.29 -24.68
C LYS A 21 6.49 -5.14 -23.66
N PRO A 22 5.89 -5.37 -22.49
CA PRO A 22 5.76 -4.33 -21.48
C PRO A 22 7.14 -3.79 -21.10
N ARG A 23 7.25 -2.47 -20.97
CA ARG A 23 8.46 -1.84 -20.45
C ARG A 23 8.37 -1.84 -18.93
N TRP A 24 9.21 -2.64 -18.29
CA TRP A 24 9.24 -2.76 -16.84
C TRP A 24 9.86 -1.54 -16.18
N PRO A 25 9.37 -1.12 -15.01
CA PRO A 25 9.98 -0.05 -14.23
C PRO A 25 11.43 -0.35 -13.87
N GLN A 26 12.23 0.69 -13.77
CA GLN A 26 13.62 0.61 -13.32
C GLN A 26 13.79 1.49 -12.10
N LYS A 27 14.53 1.00 -11.11
CA LYS A 27 14.95 1.83 -9.98
C LYS A 27 15.92 2.90 -10.51
N THR A 28 15.67 4.16 -10.20
CA THR A 28 16.47 5.31 -10.68
C THR A 28 17.10 6.11 -9.56
N ARG A 29 16.67 5.91 -8.31
CA ARG A 29 17.22 6.59 -7.14
C ARG A 29 17.17 5.71 -5.90
N ASP A 30 17.97 6.05 -4.90
CA ASP A 30 17.83 5.53 -3.56
C ASP A 30 17.01 6.51 -2.70
N VAL A 31 16.20 5.94 -1.81
CA VAL A 31 15.46 6.67 -0.77
C VAL A 31 15.91 6.13 0.57
N ARG A 32 16.36 7.04 1.43
CA ARG A 32 16.78 6.72 2.78
C ARG A 32 16.30 7.80 3.74
N THR A 33 15.46 7.42 4.68
CA THR A 33 14.90 8.27 5.74
C THR A 33 15.22 7.68 7.11
N ALA A 34 14.70 8.26 8.19
CA ALA A 34 14.78 7.64 9.51
C ALA A 34 14.09 6.25 9.56
N ILE A 35 13.12 6.00 8.66
CA ILE A 35 12.25 4.84 8.70
C ILE A 35 12.64 3.79 7.67
N VAL A 36 12.92 4.20 6.43
CA VAL A 36 13.11 3.29 5.29
C VAL A 36 14.48 3.46 4.63
N ASP A 37 14.96 2.36 4.04
CA ASP A 37 16.16 2.31 3.21
C ASP A 37 15.91 1.44 1.99
N SER A 38 15.79 2.08 0.83
CA SER A 38 15.49 1.39 -0.45
C SER A 38 16.65 0.51 -0.94
N THR A 39 17.87 0.71 -0.43
CA THR A 39 19.04 -0.08 -0.84
C THR A 39 18.92 -1.54 -0.39
N ARG A 40 18.09 -1.84 0.62
CA ARG A 40 17.79 -3.19 1.10
C ARG A 40 17.12 -4.09 0.05
N TRP A 41 16.55 -3.49 -0.99
CA TRP A 41 16.02 -4.22 -2.14
C TRP A 41 17.06 -4.51 -3.22
N ASN A 42 18.25 -3.91 -3.13
CA ASN A 42 19.32 -4.18 -4.09
C ASN A 42 19.82 -5.62 -3.91
N GLY A 43 19.74 -6.41 -4.98
CA GLY A 43 20.11 -7.83 -4.92
C GLY A 43 19.13 -8.72 -4.16
N PHE A 44 17.94 -8.24 -3.78
CA PHE A 44 16.93 -9.06 -3.13
C PHE A 44 16.56 -10.27 -4.02
N PRO A 45 16.64 -11.52 -3.51
CA PRO A 45 16.37 -12.71 -4.29
C PRO A 45 14.87 -12.97 -4.40
N PHE A 46 14.24 -12.33 -5.38
CA PHE A 46 12.81 -12.55 -5.66
C PHE A 46 12.54 -14.01 -6.02
N ARG A 47 11.49 -14.59 -5.42
CA ARG A 47 10.86 -15.81 -5.91
C ARG A 47 9.86 -15.46 -7.01
N ASP A 48 9.55 -16.42 -7.89
CA ASP A 48 8.73 -16.17 -9.08
C ASP A 48 7.29 -15.76 -8.77
N ASP A 49 6.80 -16.00 -7.58
CA ASP A 49 5.43 -15.76 -7.15
C ASP A 49 5.34 -14.82 -5.91
N ASP A 50 6.41 -14.12 -5.58
CA ASP A 50 6.39 -13.14 -4.48
C ASP A 50 5.26 -12.12 -4.65
N ILE A 51 4.63 -11.75 -3.53
CA ILE A 51 3.62 -10.70 -3.48
C ILE A 51 4.23 -9.48 -2.78
N VAL A 52 4.20 -8.33 -3.43
CA VAL A 52 4.66 -7.07 -2.84
C VAL A 52 3.45 -6.19 -2.56
N ILE A 53 3.20 -5.92 -1.30
CA ILE A 53 2.13 -5.03 -0.84
C ILE A 53 2.71 -3.62 -0.74
N VAL A 54 2.27 -2.76 -1.64
CA VAL A 54 2.76 -1.39 -1.76
C VAL A 54 1.71 -0.40 -1.32
N THR A 55 2.09 0.49 -0.44
CA THR A 55 1.20 1.55 0.02
C THR A 55 2.00 2.80 0.34
N PHE A 56 1.43 3.98 0.16
CA PHE A 56 1.88 5.10 0.98
C PHE A 56 1.50 4.84 2.44
N GLY A 57 2.26 5.33 3.39
CA GLY A 57 1.96 5.17 4.82
C GLY A 57 0.50 5.48 5.13
N LYS A 58 -0.15 4.67 5.96
CA LYS A 58 -1.54 4.86 6.44
C LYS A 58 -2.66 4.71 5.39
N ALA A 59 -2.36 4.23 4.19
CA ALA A 59 -3.37 4.00 3.16
C ALA A 59 -4.15 2.67 3.33
N GLY A 60 -3.77 1.78 4.26
CA GLY A 60 -4.46 0.51 4.50
C GLY A 60 -3.57 -0.72 4.44
N THR A 61 -2.27 -0.55 4.69
CA THR A 61 -1.24 -1.61 4.63
C THR A 61 -1.61 -2.83 5.46
N THR A 62 -1.89 -2.64 6.75
CA THR A 62 -2.17 -3.74 7.68
C THR A 62 -3.41 -4.53 7.28
N TRP A 63 -4.44 -3.86 6.76
CA TRP A 63 -5.62 -4.54 6.23
C TRP A 63 -5.29 -5.38 5.00
N THR A 64 -4.51 -4.84 4.08
CA THR A 64 -4.09 -5.57 2.88
C THR A 64 -3.17 -6.75 3.24
N GLN A 65 -2.26 -6.58 4.21
CA GLN A 65 -1.44 -7.67 4.74
C GLN A 65 -2.30 -8.79 5.35
N GLN A 66 -3.34 -8.42 6.11
CA GLN A 66 -4.28 -9.40 6.68
C GLN A 66 -5.02 -10.15 5.58
N ILE A 67 -5.56 -9.44 4.60
CA ILE A 67 -6.27 -10.05 3.46
C ILE A 67 -5.36 -11.03 2.71
N VAL A 68 -4.16 -10.60 2.33
CA VAL A 68 -3.21 -11.44 1.61
C VAL A 68 -2.78 -12.63 2.46
N GLY A 69 -2.52 -12.41 3.75
CA GLY A 69 -2.18 -13.48 4.69
C GLY A 69 -3.28 -14.53 4.80
N GLN A 70 -4.55 -14.13 4.93
CA GLN A 70 -5.67 -15.05 4.97
C GLN A 70 -5.82 -15.86 3.68
N LEU A 71 -5.61 -15.22 2.53
CA LEU A 71 -5.67 -15.89 1.23
C LEU A 71 -4.51 -16.88 1.02
N VAL A 72 -3.29 -16.47 1.34
CA VAL A 72 -2.08 -17.29 1.12
C VAL A 72 -2.01 -18.48 2.08
N LEU A 73 -2.45 -18.31 3.31
CA LEU A 73 -2.27 -19.29 4.38
C LEU A 73 -3.52 -20.15 4.62
N GLY A 74 -4.58 -19.97 3.86
CA GLY A 74 -5.80 -20.78 3.97
C GLY A 74 -6.64 -20.47 5.21
N ALA A 75 -6.68 -19.20 5.61
CA ALA A 75 -7.48 -18.69 6.73
C ALA A 75 -7.22 -19.36 8.11
N PRO A 76 -5.98 -19.56 8.56
CA PRO A 76 -5.72 -20.08 9.89
C PRO A 76 -6.11 -19.06 10.98
N GLU A 77 -6.36 -19.57 12.19
CA GLU A 77 -6.62 -18.71 13.34
C GLU A 77 -5.35 -18.05 13.88
N GLY A 78 -5.49 -16.83 14.39
CA GLY A 78 -4.42 -16.17 15.16
C GLY A 78 -3.25 -15.64 14.35
N ILE A 79 -3.37 -15.52 13.02
CA ILE A 79 -2.29 -14.91 12.23
C ILE A 79 -2.15 -13.43 12.55
N SER A 80 -0.93 -13.06 12.93
CA SER A 80 -0.50 -11.67 12.91
C SER A 80 -0.05 -11.29 11.49
N ALA A 81 -0.81 -10.44 10.83
CA ALA A 81 -0.46 -9.93 9.50
C ALA A 81 0.95 -9.28 9.47
N ALA A 82 1.35 -8.63 10.56
CA ALA A 82 2.66 -8.01 10.67
C ALA A 82 3.79 -9.05 10.74
N GLY A 83 3.59 -10.15 11.48
CA GLY A 83 4.59 -11.22 11.62
C GLY A 83 4.78 -12.02 10.33
N ALA A 84 3.68 -12.24 9.58
CA ALA A 84 3.71 -13.02 8.34
C ALA A 84 4.17 -12.20 7.10
N SER A 85 4.28 -10.88 7.22
CA SER A 85 4.63 -9.98 6.11
C SER A 85 5.74 -9.01 6.54
N PRO A 86 7.00 -9.44 6.54
CA PRO A 86 8.12 -8.61 6.94
C PRO A 86 8.22 -7.33 6.11
N TRP A 87 8.69 -6.28 6.75
CA TRP A 87 8.94 -4.99 6.10
C TRP A 87 10.43 -4.88 5.75
N LEU A 88 10.79 -5.23 4.53
CA LEU A 88 12.18 -5.38 4.11
C LEU A 88 12.97 -4.06 4.21
N ASP A 89 12.37 -2.95 3.79
CA ASP A 89 13.04 -1.65 3.77
C ASP A 89 13.00 -0.88 5.10
N MET A 90 12.43 -1.45 6.17
CA MET A 90 12.36 -0.81 7.49
C MET A 90 13.72 -0.85 8.20
N ARG A 91 14.30 0.32 8.47
CA ARG A 91 15.66 0.45 8.99
C ARG A 91 15.91 -0.06 10.41
N PRO A 92 15.02 0.17 11.40
CA PRO A 92 15.24 -0.29 12.78
C PRO A 92 15.47 -1.80 12.93
N PHE A 93 15.00 -2.62 12.00
CA PHE A 93 15.25 -4.05 12.05
C PHE A 93 16.52 -4.44 11.28
N PRO A 94 17.40 -5.29 11.85
CA PRO A 94 18.59 -5.76 11.14
C PRO A 94 18.21 -6.47 9.83
N LEU A 95 18.87 -6.10 8.74
CA LEU A 95 18.55 -6.62 7.41
C LEU A 95 18.65 -8.15 7.34
N GLU A 96 19.69 -8.72 7.92
CA GLU A 96 19.91 -10.17 7.93
C GLU A 96 18.78 -10.93 8.61
N GLN A 97 18.22 -10.39 9.70
CA GLN A 97 17.07 -10.99 10.38
C GLN A 97 15.82 -10.96 9.50
N VAL A 98 15.58 -9.84 8.81
CA VAL A 98 14.44 -9.71 7.90
C VAL A 98 14.57 -10.64 6.71
N LEU A 99 15.77 -10.73 6.11
CA LEU A 99 16.05 -11.67 5.01
C LEU A 99 15.91 -13.11 5.46
N GLY A 100 16.47 -13.48 6.63
CA GLY A 100 16.32 -14.81 7.20
C GLY A 100 14.85 -15.19 7.46
N ALA A 101 14.05 -14.26 7.99
CA ALA A 101 12.61 -14.47 8.18
C ALA A 101 11.86 -14.66 6.86
N LEU A 102 12.21 -13.91 5.80
CA LEU A 102 11.64 -14.06 4.47
C LEU A 102 12.04 -15.39 3.82
N GLU A 103 13.30 -15.79 3.96
CA GLU A 103 13.79 -17.04 3.38
C GLU A 103 13.17 -18.26 4.06
N ALA A 104 12.97 -18.21 5.37
CA ALA A 104 12.38 -19.28 6.16
C ALA A 104 10.87 -19.51 5.89
N GLN A 105 10.19 -18.61 5.15
CA GLN A 105 8.77 -18.76 4.84
C GLN A 105 8.54 -19.93 3.87
N PRO A 106 7.81 -20.99 4.28
CA PRO A 106 7.53 -22.14 3.41
C PRO A 106 6.39 -21.87 2.42
N HIS A 107 5.59 -20.85 2.70
CA HIS A 107 4.48 -20.42 1.87
C HIS A 107 4.92 -19.36 0.84
N ARG A 108 4.02 -19.00 -0.06
CA ARG A 108 4.18 -17.86 -0.96
C ARG A 108 4.46 -16.60 -0.16
N ARG A 109 5.60 -15.94 -0.39
CA ARG A 109 6.00 -14.78 0.39
C ARG A 109 5.14 -13.56 0.05
N PHE A 110 4.81 -12.78 1.07
CA PHE A 110 4.18 -11.47 0.88
C PHE A 110 4.90 -10.43 1.76
N ILE A 111 5.41 -9.41 1.10
CA ILE A 111 6.35 -8.44 1.63
C ILE A 111 5.73 -7.06 1.51
N LYS A 112 5.82 -6.21 2.54
CA LYS A 112 5.35 -4.84 2.44
C LYS A 112 6.46 -3.85 2.16
N THR A 113 6.10 -2.76 1.48
CA THR A 113 6.95 -1.59 1.27
C THR A 113 6.13 -0.30 1.23
N HIS A 114 6.78 0.81 1.56
CA HIS A 114 6.26 2.16 1.39
C HIS A 114 7.05 2.96 0.34
N LEU A 115 7.89 2.29 -0.44
CA LEU A 115 8.75 2.95 -1.42
C LEU A 115 7.97 3.41 -2.66
N PRO A 116 8.32 4.56 -3.22
CA PRO A 116 7.89 4.95 -4.56
C PRO A 116 8.52 4.00 -5.59
N ILE A 117 7.87 3.90 -6.75
CA ILE A 117 8.27 2.93 -7.79
C ILE A 117 9.68 3.15 -8.33
N ASP A 118 10.14 4.38 -8.37
CA ASP A 118 11.46 4.77 -8.87
C ASP A 118 12.60 4.49 -7.87
N ALA A 119 12.25 4.13 -6.61
CA ALA A 119 13.18 3.70 -5.58
C ALA A 119 13.09 2.20 -5.25
N LEU A 120 12.16 1.47 -5.87
CA LEU A 120 11.97 0.04 -5.67
C LEU A 120 12.64 -0.76 -6.78
N VAL A 121 13.33 -1.85 -6.43
CA VAL A 121 13.74 -2.86 -7.41
C VAL A 121 12.50 -3.64 -7.83
N PHE A 122 12.09 -3.48 -9.09
CA PHE A 122 10.88 -4.09 -9.64
C PHE A 122 11.20 -5.45 -10.29
N SER A 123 10.52 -6.51 -9.87
CA SER A 123 10.62 -7.83 -10.48
C SER A 123 9.39 -8.10 -11.37
N PRO A 124 9.56 -8.44 -12.66
CA PRO A 124 8.46 -8.86 -13.51
C PRO A 124 7.77 -10.15 -13.05
N LYS A 125 8.42 -10.93 -12.18
CA LYS A 125 7.95 -12.21 -11.67
C LYS A 125 7.05 -12.08 -10.44
N ALA A 126 7.21 -10.99 -9.68
CA ALA A 126 6.39 -10.70 -8.49
C ALA A 126 5.06 -10.06 -8.87
N LYS A 127 4.05 -10.24 -8.04
CA LYS A 127 2.76 -9.55 -8.13
C LYS A 127 2.71 -8.38 -7.14
N TYR A 128 2.24 -7.22 -7.59
CA TYR A 128 2.20 -6.00 -6.79
C TYR A 128 0.76 -5.59 -6.51
N ILE A 129 0.44 -5.37 -5.25
CA ILE A 129 -0.86 -4.82 -4.83
C ILE A 129 -0.62 -3.42 -4.29
N TYR A 130 -1.07 -2.42 -5.05
CA TYR A 130 -1.02 -1.03 -4.63
C TYR A 130 -2.35 -0.61 -4.01
N ILE A 131 -2.33 -0.20 -2.73
CA ILE A 131 -3.53 0.33 -2.08
C ILE A 131 -3.43 1.84 -1.88
N GLY A 132 -4.47 2.55 -2.35
CA GLY A 132 -4.63 3.99 -2.16
C GLY A 132 -5.80 4.35 -1.25
N ARG A 133 -5.78 5.59 -0.76
CA ARG A 133 -6.80 6.17 0.11
C ARG A 133 -6.85 7.68 -0.09
N ASP A 134 -7.97 8.33 0.20
CA ASP A 134 -8.07 9.79 0.20
C ASP A 134 -6.97 10.42 1.06
N ALA A 135 -6.26 11.41 0.51
CA ALA A 135 -5.13 12.07 1.18
C ALA A 135 -5.50 12.62 2.57
N ARG A 136 -6.68 13.19 2.70
CA ARG A 136 -7.19 13.71 3.98
C ARG A 136 -7.33 12.62 5.04
N ASP A 137 -7.84 11.46 4.65
CA ASP A 137 -7.95 10.31 5.54
C ASP A 137 -6.59 9.69 5.90
N ILE A 138 -5.62 9.77 4.98
CA ILE A 138 -4.23 9.37 5.23
C ILE A 138 -3.62 10.27 6.31
N VAL A 139 -3.73 11.60 6.15
CA VAL A 139 -3.21 12.58 7.12
C VAL A 139 -3.80 12.37 8.52
N TRP A 140 -5.13 12.22 8.61
CA TRP A 140 -5.79 11.92 9.90
C TRP A 140 -5.30 10.62 10.52
N SER A 141 -5.09 9.60 9.70
CA SER A 141 -4.57 8.33 10.18
C SER A 141 -3.11 8.43 10.60
N ALA A 142 -2.29 9.22 9.90
CA ALA A 142 -0.89 9.46 10.25
C ALA A 142 -0.77 10.24 11.56
N TYR A 143 -1.53 11.31 11.72
CA TYR A 143 -1.60 12.08 12.96
C TYR A 143 -1.89 11.20 14.18
N ASN A 144 -2.98 10.43 14.13
CA ASN A 144 -3.35 9.58 15.26
C ASN A 144 -2.32 8.46 15.53
N HIS A 145 -1.70 7.93 14.49
CA HIS A 145 -0.67 6.91 14.60
C HIS A 145 0.58 7.44 15.31
N GLN A 146 1.05 8.60 14.86
CA GLN A 146 2.24 9.26 15.39
C GLN A 146 2.00 9.78 16.83
N ALA A 147 0.78 10.30 17.11
CA ALA A 147 0.39 10.73 18.45
C ALA A 147 0.38 9.55 19.46
N GLY A 148 0.14 8.35 18.99
CA GLY A 148 0.15 7.14 19.81
C GLY A 148 1.53 6.58 20.12
N PHE A 149 2.62 7.07 19.52
CA PHE A 149 3.95 6.52 19.78
C PHE A 149 4.37 6.65 21.25
N THR A 150 4.94 5.57 21.80
CA THR A 150 5.65 5.59 23.07
C THR A 150 7.03 6.20 22.92
N ASP A 151 7.70 6.53 24.02
CA ASP A 151 9.11 6.95 23.97
C ASP A 151 10.02 5.84 23.43
N LYS A 152 9.70 4.57 23.72
CA LYS A 152 10.41 3.41 23.17
C LYS A 152 10.31 3.34 21.65
N ALA A 153 9.13 3.59 21.09
CA ALA A 153 8.93 3.65 19.64
C ALA A 153 9.74 4.79 19.02
N LEU A 154 9.75 5.97 19.64
CA LEU A 154 10.53 7.11 19.17
C LEU A 154 12.05 6.81 19.23
N ALA A 155 12.52 6.22 20.32
CA ALA A 155 13.94 5.83 20.49
C ALA A 155 14.35 4.82 19.41
N MET A 156 13.51 3.84 19.08
CA MET A 156 13.79 2.85 18.03
C MET A 156 14.14 3.49 16.68
N PHE A 157 13.48 4.58 16.30
CA PHE A 157 13.78 5.29 15.07
C PHE A 157 14.92 6.28 15.21
N ASN A 158 15.08 6.88 16.39
CA ASN A 158 15.97 8.01 16.60
C ASN A 158 17.37 7.63 17.06
N ASP A 159 17.54 6.49 17.71
CA ASP A 159 18.81 6.06 18.31
C ASP A 159 19.59 5.10 17.38
N LEU A 160 19.21 5.04 16.09
CA LEU A 160 19.98 4.29 15.10
C LEU A 160 21.36 4.93 14.90
N PRO A 161 22.46 4.13 14.94
CA PRO A 161 23.82 4.65 14.80
C PRO A 161 24.06 5.41 13.50
N ASP A 162 23.37 5.01 12.44
CA ASP A 162 23.46 5.58 11.09
C ASP A 162 22.20 6.36 10.71
N ARG A 163 21.52 6.97 11.69
CA ARG A 163 20.29 7.74 11.47
C ARG A 163 20.46 8.80 10.37
N VAL A 164 19.47 8.90 9.49
CA VAL A 164 19.38 9.85 8.40
C VAL A 164 18.12 10.68 8.55
N GLY A 165 18.20 11.96 8.18
CA GLY A 165 17.06 12.88 8.20
C GLY A 165 16.72 13.40 9.61
N PRO A 166 15.60 14.11 9.76
CA PRO A 166 15.16 14.65 11.04
C PRO A 166 14.75 13.53 12.01
N LYS A 167 14.65 13.90 13.30
CA LYS A 167 14.12 12.96 14.31
C LYS A 167 12.64 12.70 14.06
N VAL A 168 12.23 11.43 14.27
CA VAL A 168 10.82 11.08 14.40
C VAL A 168 10.33 11.69 15.72
N THR A 169 9.23 12.45 15.67
CA THR A 169 8.67 13.16 16.82
C THR A 169 7.18 12.84 16.96
N ARG A 170 6.59 13.20 18.07
CA ARG A 170 5.12 13.29 18.16
C ARG A 170 4.62 14.44 17.28
N PRO A 171 3.38 14.35 16.76
CA PRO A 171 2.82 15.41 15.95
C PRO A 171 2.56 16.67 16.80
N PRO A 172 2.36 17.86 16.19
CA PRO A 172 1.84 19.02 16.91
C PRO A 172 0.48 18.70 17.56
N CYS A 173 0.09 19.51 18.55
CA CYS A 173 -1.16 19.28 19.28
C CYS A 173 -2.40 19.43 18.40
N ASP A 174 -2.36 20.32 17.39
CA ASP A 174 -3.45 20.57 16.48
C ASP A 174 -3.31 19.76 15.18
N VAL A 175 -4.32 18.96 14.88
CA VAL A 175 -4.39 18.18 13.63
C VAL A 175 -4.50 19.06 12.38
N ARG A 176 -5.00 20.29 12.51
CA ARG A 176 -5.07 21.25 11.39
C ARG A 176 -3.67 21.77 11.02
N GLU A 177 -2.82 22.05 12.00
CA GLU A 177 -1.41 22.41 11.75
C GLU A 177 -0.69 21.26 11.02
N TYR A 178 -0.89 20.03 11.48
CA TYR A 178 -0.35 18.84 10.84
C TYR A 178 -0.83 18.67 9.39
N TYR A 179 -2.10 18.95 9.15
CA TYR A 179 -2.69 18.91 7.81
C TYR A 179 -2.16 20.01 6.90
N GLN A 180 -2.01 21.25 7.40
CA GLN A 180 -1.45 22.37 6.63
C GLN A 180 0.01 22.10 6.24
N HIS A 181 0.82 21.60 7.18
CA HIS A 181 2.18 21.17 6.89
C HIS A 181 2.22 20.13 5.76
N PHE A 182 1.37 19.09 5.84
CA PHE A 182 1.29 18.08 4.79
C PHE A 182 0.96 18.68 3.42
N LEU A 183 0.04 19.63 3.34
CA LEU A 183 -0.32 20.26 2.07
C LEU A 183 0.80 21.13 1.49
N GLU A 184 1.64 21.69 2.33
CA GLU A 184 2.75 22.55 1.94
C GLU A 184 3.97 21.73 1.51
N PHE A 185 4.37 20.74 2.32
CA PHE A 185 5.63 20.02 2.17
C PHE A 185 5.49 18.61 1.58
N ASP A 186 4.25 18.10 1.39
CA ASP A 186 3.95 16.73 0.95
C ASP A 186 4.55 15.67 1.86
N ASP A 187 4.65 15.95 3.17
CA ASP A 187 5.26 15.10 4.17
C ASP A 187 4.59 15.24 5.54
N PHE A 188 4.85 14.29 6.44
CA PHE A 188 4.34 14.33 7.79
C PHE A 188 5.40 14.92 8.74
N PRO A 189 5.04 15.93 9.56
CA PRO A 189 6.00 16.52 10.51
C PRO A 189 6.66 15.45 11.39
N GLY A 190 7.96 15.24 11.19
CA GLY A 190 8.74 14.27 11.95
C GLY A 190 8.33 12.80 11.76
N PHE A 191 7.73 12.44 10.60
CA PHE A 191 7.44 11.05 10.25
C PHE A 191 7.46 10.85 8.73
N GLU A 192 8.64 10.96 8.14
CA GLU A 192 8.82 11.03 6.70
C GLU A 192 8.75 9.68 5.99
N PHE A 193 7.86 9.59 4.99
CA PHE A 193 7.79 8.49 4.02
C PHE A 193 8.15 8.93 2.60
N GLY A 194 8.45 10.21 2.39
CA GLY A 194 8.51 10.86 1.09
C GLY A 194 7.12 11.35 0.65
N GLY A 195 7.05 11.98 -0.52
CA GLY A 195 5.83 12.65 -1.00
C GLY A 195 4.72 11.68 -1.41
N LEU A 196 3.51 11.89 -0.92
CA LEU A 196 2.32 11.13 -1.29
C LEU A 196 2.00 11.24 -2.79
N TRP A 197 2.11 12.46 -3.31
CA TRP A 197 1.69 12.73 -4.68
C TRP A 197 2.58 12.03 -5.71
N GLU A 198 3.90 12.14 -5.56
CA GLU A 198 4.87 11.47 -6.44
C GLU A 198 4.78 9.95 -6.29
N HIS A 199 4.66 9.45 -5.07
CA HIS A 199 4.47 8.04 -4.79
C HIS A 199 3.24 7.50 -5.52
N THR A 200 2.11 8.18 -5.38
CA THR A 200 0.84 7.76 -6.00
C THR A 200 0.91 7.84 -7.52
N GLN A 201 1.41 8.97 -8.08
CA GLN A 201 1.50 9.14 -9.53
C GLN A 201 2.47 8.15 -10.17
N GLY A 202 3.60 7.90 -9.53
CA GLY A 202 4.58 6.93 -10.02
C GLY A 202 3.98 5.53 -10.17
N TRP A 203 3.30 5.04 -9.14
CA TRP A 203 2.60 3.75 -9.20
C TRP A 203 1.42 3.80 -10.18
N TRP A 204 0.68 4.90 -10.26
CA TRP A 204 -0.43 5.06 -11.20
C TRP A 204 0.00 4.93 -12.66
N ASN A 205 1.17 5.41 -13.00
CA ASN A 205 1.71 5.36 -14.36
C ASN A 205 1.92 3.92 -14.86
N ILE A 206 2.10 2.97 -13.95
CA ILE A 206 2.33 1.55 -14.27
C ILE A 206 1.13 0.66 -13.97
N ARG A 207 -0.05 1.21 -13.63
CA ARG A 207 -1.27 0.46 -13.29
C ARG A 207 -1.78 -0.49 -14.38
N HIS A 208 -1.30 -0.29 -15.60
CA HIS A 208 -1.65 -1.13 -16.76
C HIS A 208 -0.81 -2.41 -16.87
N LEU A 209 0.23 -2.56 -16.06
CA LEU A 209 1.06 -3.77 -16.08
C LEU A 209 0.27 -4.96 -15.53
N PRO A 210 0.42 -6.17 -16.14
CA PRO A 210 -0.39 -7.34 -15.80
C PRO A 210 -0.17 -7.87 -14.39
N ASN A 211 0.97 -7.53 -13.79
CA ASN A 211 1.34 -7.95 -12.43
C ASN A 211 1.15 -6.84 -11.38
N VAL A 212 0.35 -5.80 -11.69
CA VAL A 212 0.04 -4.69 -10.77
C VAL A 212 -1.46 -4.55 -10.59
N LEU A 213 -1.94 -4.70 -9.35
CA LEU A 213 -3.34 -4.53 -8.97
C LEU A 213 -3.51 -3.27 -8.13
N PHE A 214 -4.44 -2.41 -8.53
CA PHE A 214 -4.84 -1.24 -7.75
C PHE A 214 -6.08 -1.54 -6.91
N VAL A 215 -5.96 -1.31 -5.60
CA VAL A 215 -7.02 -1.44 -4.59
C VAL A 215 -7.24 -0.09 -3.95
N HIS A 216 -8.44 0.20 -3.49
CA HIS A 216 -8.73 1.45 -2.80
C HIS A 216 -9.44 1.19 -1.48
N PHE A 217 -9.01 1.88 -0.43
CA PHE A 217 -9.53 1.70 0.93
C PHE A 217 -11.07 1.88 0.99
N ASN A 218 -11.63 2.87 0.27
CA ASN A 218 -13.08 3.08 0.24
C ASN A 218 -13.83 1.91 -0.42
N LYS A 219 -13.21 1.23 -1.38
CA LYS A 219 -13.79 0.04 -2.04
C LYS A 219 -13.81 -1.14 -1.10
N LEU A 220 -12.72 -1.38 -0.37
CA LEU A 220 -12.68 -2.39 0.68
C LEU A 220 -13.74 -2.12 1.76
N LYS A 221 -13.92 -0.86 2.17
CA LYS A 221 -14.97 -0.50 3.14
C LYS A 221 -16.39 -0.70 2.62
N ALA A 222 -16.63 -0.43 1.35
CA ALA A 222 -17.97 -0.51 0.75
C ALA A 222 -18.38 -1.93 0.36
N GLY A 223 -17.41 -2.81 0.03
CA GLY A 223 -17.69 -4.16 -0.43
C GLY A 223 -16.47 -5.07 -0.24
N MET A 224 -16.16 -5.38 1.03
CA MET A 224 -14.96 -6.12 1.42
C MET A 224 -14.85 -7.45 0.68
N GLU A 225 -15.92 -8.25 0.63
CA GLU A 225 -15.93 -9.55 -0.04
C GLU A 225 -15.56 -9.42 -1.52
N LEU A 226 -16.19 -8.48 -2.23
CA LEU A 226 -15.93 -8.27 -3.66
C LEU A 226 -14.45 -7.92 -3.93
N GLU A 227 -13.89 -7.04 -3.11
CA GLU A 227 -12.48 -6.64 -3.26
C GLU A 227 -11.52 -7.78 -2.87
N ILE A 228 -11.83 -8.57 -1.84
CA ILE A 228 -11.01 -9.74 -1.47
C ILE A 228 -11.06 -10.80 -2.58
N ARG A 229 -12.23 -11.07 -3.17
CA ARG A 229 -12.34 -11.98 -4.32
C ARG A 229 -11.54 -11.47 -5.53
N ARG A 230 -11.51 -10.16 -5.77
CA ARG A 230 -10.71 -9.56 -6.83
C ARG A 230 -9.21 -9.71 -6.57
N ILE A 231 -8.79 -9.58 -5.31
CA ILE A 231 -7.39 -9.83 -4.91
C ILE A 231 -7.04 -11.32 -5.08
N ALA A 232 -7.89 -12.24 -4.62
CA ALA A 232 -7.66 -13.68 -4.77
C ALA A 232 -7.51 -14.08 -6.25
N HIS A 233 -8.41 -13.58 -7.11
CA HIS A 233 -8.33 -13.82 -8.56
C HIS A 233 -7.02 -13.26 -9.17
N PHE A 234 -6.61 -12.04 -8.81
CA PHE A 234 -5.35 -11.46 -9.28
C PHE A 234 -4.14 -12.27 -8.81
N LEU A 235 -4.18 -12.78 -7.60
CA LEU A 235 -3.11 -13.60 -7.03
C LEU A 235 -3.15 -15.05 -7.56
N GLU A 236 -4.20 -15.43 -8.31
CA GLU A 236 -4.41 -16.81 -8.78
C GLU A 236 -4.51 -17.80 -7.60
N ILE A 237 -5.21 -17.37 -6.55
CA ILE A 237 -5.50 -18.20 -5.38
C ILE A 237 -6.94 -18.64 -5.43
N ASP A 238 -7.15 -19.96 -5.57
CA ASP A 238 -8.46 -20.56 -5.42
C ASP A 238 -8.78 -20.72 -3.93
N VAL A 239 -9.94 -20.24 -3.55
CA VAL A 239 -10.42 -20.28 -2.17
C VAL A 239 -11.69 -21.15 -2.12
N ASP A 240 -11.65 -22.18 -1.30
CA ASP A 240 -12.80 -23.05 -1.08
C ASP A 240 -14.00 -22.26 -0.53
N ARG A 241 -15.19 -22.62 -1.01
CA ARG A 241 -16.43 -21.92 -0.65
C ARG A 241 -16.62 -21.83 0.86
N GLU A 242 -16.23 -22.85 1.58
CA GLU A 242 -16.38 -22.96 3.03
C GLU A 242 -15.43 -22.05 3.82
N GLN A 243 -14.30 -21.61 3.21
CA GLN A 243 -13.34 -20.73 3.85
C GLN A 243 -13.75 -19.25 3.83
N TRP A 244 -14.62 -18.84 2.90
CA TRP A 244 -15.00 -17.44 2.70
C TRP A 244 -15.56 -16.76 3.95
N PRO A 245 -16.50 -17.34 4.70
CA PRO A 245 -17.03 -16.71 5.92
C PRO A 245 -15.93 -16.37 6.92
N ARG A 246 -14.96 -17.28 7.09
CA ARG A 246 -13.86 -17.14 8.01
C ARG A 246 -12.86 -16.07 7.55
N ILE A 247 -12.51 -16.04 6.26
CA ILE A 247 -11.67 -14.99 5.67
C ILE A 247 -12.29 -13.61 5.91
N LEU A 248 -13.59 -13.47 5.64
CA LEU A 248 -14.29 -12.21 5.82
C LEU A 248 -14.34 -11.76 7.28
N GLU A 249 -14.62 -12.68 8.19
CA GLU A 249 -14.61 -12.42 9.63
C GLU A 249 -13.22 -11.94 10.07
N GLN A 250 -12.16 -12.69 9.75
CA GLN A 250 -10.79 -12.38 10.18
C GLN A 250 -10.19 -11.15 9.49
N CYS A 251 -10.74 -10.71 8.37
CA CYS A 251 -10.41 -9.45 7.72
C CYS A 251 -11.28 -8.28 8.21
N SER A 252 -12.23 -8.50 9.13
CA SER A 252 -13.05 -7.44 9.70
C SER A 252 -12.23 -6.52 10.62
N PHE A 253 -12.67 -5.25 10.75
CA PHE A 253 -12.00 -4.29 11.61
C PHE A 253 -12.00 -4.74 13.08
N ASP A 254 -13.13 -5.27 13.55
CA ASP A 254 -13.32 -5.69 14.94
C ASP A 254 -12.42 -6.88 15.29
N TYR A 255 -12.35 -7.89 14.39
CA TYR A 255 -11.47 -9.03 14.59
C TYR A 255 -9.99 -8.58 14.63
N MET A 256 -9.55 -7.78 13.65
CA MET A 256 -8.17 -7.31 13.58
C MET A 256 -7.78 -6.45 14.79
N ARG A 257 -8.71 -5.62 15.28
CA ARG A 257 -8.51 -4.81 16.49
C ARG A 257 -8.37 -5.68 17.72
N ALA A 258 -9.25 -6.67 17.89
CA ALA A 258 -9.21 -7.61 19.02
C ALA A 258 -7.93 -8.46 18.98
N ALA A 259 -7.50 -8.90 17.80
CA ALA A 259 -6.25 -9.64 17.62
C ALA A 259 -5.02 -8.78 17.96
N ALA A 260 -4.99 -7.51 17.54
CA ALA A 260 -3.89 -6.60 17.85
C ALA A 260 -3.75 -6.29 19.34
N GLN A 261 -4.83 -6.27 20.10
CA GLN A 261 -4.81 -6.08 21.56
C GLN A 261 -4.12 -7.23 22.31
N LYS A 262 -3.95 -8.40 21.68
CA LYS A 262 -3.26 -9.56 22.26
C LYS A 262 -1.77 -9.61 21.92
N VAL A 263 -1.27 -8.64 21.14
CA VAL A 263 0.13 -8.58 20.72
C VAL A 263 0.90 -7.64 21.63
N GLU A 264 1.65 -8.21 22.58
CA GLU A 264 2.45 -7.47 23.59
C GLU A 264 3.35 -6.39 22.96
N MET A 265 3.94 -6.65 21.80
CA MET A 265 4.78 -5.68 21.12
C MET A 265 4.03 -4.39 20.77
N MET A 266 2.68 -4.44 20.61
CA MET A 266 1.90 -3.23 20.35
C MET A 266 1.88 -2.28 21.55
N ASP A 267 1.98 -2.78 22.78
CA ASP A 267 2.06 -1.96 23.99
C ASP A 267 3.41 -1.25 24.12
N GLU A 268 4.46 -1.85 23.56
CA GLU A 268 5.77 -1.21 23.49
C GLU A 268 5.81 -0.02 22.50
N PHE A 269 5.05 -0.13 21.41
CA PHE A 269 5.05 0.88 20.32
C PHE A 269 3.99 1.96 20.49
N PHE A 270 2.82 1.61 21.06
CA PHE A 270 1.68 2.52 21.12
C PHE A 270 1.16 2.67 22.55
N GLN A 271 0.96 3.91 22.96
CA GLN A 271 0.25 4.23 24.19
C GLN A 271 -1.19 3.70 24.09
N GLY A 272 -1.53 2.66 24.90
CA GLY A 272 -2.79 1.93 24.78
C GLY A 272 -2.79 0.82 23.71
N GLY A 273 -1.60 0.41 23.25
CA GLY A 273 -1.37 -0.82 22.50
C GLY A 273 -2.12 -0.93 21.18
N GLY A 274 -2.54 -2.14 20.86
CA GLY A 274 -3.27 -2.46 19.63
C GLY A 274 -4.57 -1.70 19.44
N GLY A 275 -5.22 -1.27 20.55
CA GLY A 275 -6.43 -0.44 20.52
C GLY A 275 -6.18 0.96 19.95
N THR A 276 -5.00 1.55 20.21
CA THR A 276 -4.58 2.84 19.64
C THR A 276 -4.15 2.68 18.19
N PHE A 277 -3.43 1.62 17.87
CA PHE A 277 -3.04 1.32 16.50
C PHE A 277 -4.26 1.17 15.57
N PHE A 278 -5.28 0.41 15.99
CA PHE A 278 -6.57 0.29 15.31
C PHE A 278 -7.57 1.31 15.87
N HIS A 279 -7.35 2.60 15.61
CA HIS A 279 -8.10 3.68 16.23
C HIS A 279 -9.61 3.58 15.96
N LYS A 280 -10.13 4.13 14.87
CA LYS A 280 -11.58 4.13 14.56
C LYS A 280 -11.96 3.38 13.28
N GLY A 281 -11.01 3.13 12.37
CA GLY A 281 -11.27 2.47 11.08
C GLY A 281 -12.25 3.20 10.16
N THR A 282 -12.52 4.49 10.40
CA THR A 282 -13.48 5.31 9.66
C THR A 282 -12.79 6.33 8.77
N ASN A 283 -13.45 6.69 7.66
CA ASN A 283 -13.07 7.77 6.78
C ASN A 283 -13.91 9.03 7.03
N GLY A 284 -13.42 10.17 6.52
CA GLY A 284 -14.17 11.43 6.53
C GLY A 284 -14.17 12.18 7.86
N ARG A 285 -13.32 11.82 8.84
CA ARG A 285 -13.21 12.50 10.13
C ARG A 285 -12.73 13.95 10.03
N TRP A 286 -12.09 14.29 8.95
CA TRP A 286 -11.64 15.63 8.62
C TRP A 286 -12.80 16.60 8.30
N LYS A 287 -13.98 16.09 7.94
CA LYS A 287 -15.14 16.89 7.52
C LYS A 287 -15.69 17.80 8.62
N ASP A 288 -15.57 17.33 9.86
CA ASP A 288 -16.10 18.07 11.02
C ASP A 288 -15.05 19.04 11.61
N VAL A 289 -13.83 19.08 11.03
CA VAL A 289 -12.70 19.88 11.54
C VAL A 289 -12.20 20.88 10.52
N LEU A 290 -12.04 20.46 9.24
CA LEU A 290 -11.54 21.34 8.18
C LEU A 290 -12.62 22.26 7.63
N THR A 291 -12.20 23.50 7.31
CA THR A 291 -13.06 24.43 6.60
C THR A 291 -13.24 24.02 5.13
N PRO A 292 -14.27 24.52 4.43
CA PRO A 292 -14.44 24.28 2.99
C PRO A 292 -13.20 24.68 2.17
N GLU A 293 -12.52 25.76 2.53
CA GLU A 293 -11.32 26.28 1.87
C GLU A 293 -10.13 25.33 2.06
N GLU A 294 -9.93 24.78 3.26
CA GLU A 294 -8.91 23.79 3.55
C GLU A 294 -9.14 22.50 2.79
N ILE A 295 -10.39 22.07 2.68
CA ILE A 295 -10.79 20.90 1.89
C ILE A 295 -10.51 21.14 0.41
N ALA A 296 -10.89 22.30 -0.13
CA ALA A 296 -10.65 22.66 -1.52
C ALA A 296 -9.15 22.74 -1.85
N ARG A 297 -8.34 23.29 -0.94
CA ARG A 297 -6.87 23.36 -1.11
C ARG A 297 -6.23 21.99 -1.32
N CYS A 298 -6.68 20.94 -0.65
CA CYS A 298 -6.20 19.59 -0.91
C CYS A 298 -6.51 19.11 -2.33
N ASP A 299 -7.71 19.38 -2.81
CA ASP A 299 -8.10 19.04 -4.18
C ASP A 299 -7.27 19.82 -5.22
N GLU A 300 -6.96 21.08 -4.96
CA GLU A 300 -6.09 21.91 -5.80
C GLU A 300 -4.65 21.41 -5.81
N VAL A 301 -4.08 21.02 -4.66
CA VAL A 301 -2.75 20.44 -4.58
C VAL A 301 -2.71 19.11 -5.37
N ALA A 302 -3.71 18.25 -5.16
CA ALA A 302 -3.82 17.01 -5.91
C ALA A 302 -3.91 17.24 -7.44
N ALA A 303 -4.70 18.25 -7.88
CA ALA A 303 -4.85 18.58 -9.31
C ALA A 303 -3.55 19.12 -9.95
N ARG A 304 -2.68 19.76 -9.16
CA ARG A 304 -1.37 20.24 -9.64
C ARG A 304 -0.32 19.14 -9.70
N ARG A 305 -0.43 18.12 -8.85
CA ARG A 305 0.60 17.08 -8.65
C ARG A 305 0.28 15.76 -9.36
N LEU A 306 -0.99 15.50 -9.65
CA LEU A 306 -1.48 14.25 -10.22
C LEU A 306 -2.18 14.48 -11.55
N THR A 307 -2.18 13.45 -12.40
CA THR A 307 -3.09 13.42 -13.56
C THR A 307 -4.56 13.43 -13.10
N PRO A 308 -5.50 13.99 -13.87
CA PRO A 308 -6.90 14.10 -13.46
C PRO A 308 -7.57 12.77 -13.09
N ASP A 309 -7.18 11.69 -13.79
CA ASP A 309 -7.68 10.35 -13.52
C ASP A 309 -7.07 9.75 -12.23
N CYS A 310 -5.79 10.01 -11.96
CA CYS A 310 -5.12 9.62 -10.72
C CYS A 310 -5.71 10.37 -9.51
N ALA A 311 -5.86 11.68 -9.60
CA ALA A 311 -6.45 12.51 -8.54
C ALA A 311 -7.86 12.04 -8.19
N ARG A 312 -8.71 11.80 -9.20
CA ARG A 312 -10.05 11.25 -9.00
C ARG A 312 -10.04 9.87 -8.34
N TRP A 313 -9.14 8.98 -8.78
CA TRP A 313 -9.02 7.66 -8.18
C TRP A 313 -8.57 7.74 -6.72
N LEU A 314 -7.54 8.52 -6.41
CA LEU A 314 -7.03 8.67 -5.04
C LEU A 314 -8.12 9.19 -4.09
N LYS A 315 -8.94 10.13 -4.55
CA LYS A 315 -10.06 10.69 -3.78
C LYS A 315 -11.22 9.70 -3.60
N THR A 316 -11.54 8.90 -4.62
CA THR A 316 -12.84 8.21 -4.68
C THR A 316 -12.75 6.69 -4.85
N GLY A 317 -11.63 6.15 -5.27
CA GLY A 317 -11.46 4.76 -5.69
C GLY A 317 -12.08 4.43 -7.05
N ARG A 318 -12.50 5.42 -7.85
CA ARG A 318 -13.08 5.18 -9.18
C ARG A 318 -11.97 5.11 -10.22
N LEU A 319 -11.79 3.93 -10.80
CA LEU A 319 -10.89 3.74 -11.95
C LEU A 319 -11.44 4.44 -13.21
N PRO A 320 -10.59 4.84 -14.16
CA PRO A 320 -11.03 5.26 -15.49
C PRO A 320 -11.87 4.16 -16.16
N ARG A 321 -12.85 4.57 -16.96
CA ARG A 321 -13.63 3.65 -17.81
C ARG A 321 -12.82 3.25 -19.03
#